data_dc09541ae2935802f64d95c7ea324968
#
_entry.id   dc09541ae2935802f64d95c7ea324968
#
_cell.length_a   1.000
_cell.length_b   1.000
_cell.length_c   1.000
_cell.angle_alpha   90.00
_cell.angle_beta   90.00
_cell.angle_gamma   90.00
#
_symmetry.space_group_name_H-M   'P 1'
#
loop_
_entity.id
_entity.type
_entity.pdbx_description
1 polymer ?
#
loop_
_entity_poly.entity_id
_entity_poly.type
_entity_poly.pdbx_seq_one_letter_code
_entity_poly.pdbx_strand_id
1 'polypeptide(L)'
;MHGIDRSVPLFFTRIRGTRIPVTPQLVADVLHVPRIEFPDYPNCEHLRTVSRDELMSSFCERPTAWGECLFTPCRLFAKGPRFMNMVMTFVLHPLSYYNFITEPRARFLLSLLEHLTIDFPSHFILSIIDVHLDLASHDKLIFPSLVRPFFHHVCHRLRYR
;
A
#
# COMPACT_ATOMS: atom_id res chain seq x y z
N MET A 1 5.97 -6.41 -22.09
CA MET A 1 5.97 -5.97 -20.67
C MET A 1 7.22 -6.50 -20.02
N HIS A 2 8.18 -5.63 -19.67
CA HIS A 2 9.40 -6.04 -19.01
C HIS A 2 9.06 -6.33 -17.53
N GLY A 3 9.14 -7.59 -17.15
CA GLY A 3 9.05 -7.96 -15.73
C GLY A 3 10.15 -7.25 -14.96
N ILE A 4 9.77 -6.59 -13.85
CA ILE A 4 10.75 -6.02 -12.93
C ILE A 4 11.62 -7.17 -12.44
N ASP A 5 12.94 -7.10 -12.70
CA ASP A 5 13.89 -8.09 -12.21
C ASP A 5 13.81 -8.11 -10.67
N ARG A 6 13.33 -9.22 -10.15
CA ARG A 6 12.93 -9.39 -8.73
C ARG A 6 14.09 -9.50 -7.76
N SER A 7 15.30 -9.67 -8.30
CA SER A 7 16.55 -9.71 -7.54
C SER A 7 17.15 -8.32 -7.31
N VAL A 8 16.70 -7.32 -8.09
CA VAL A 8 17.23 -5.96 -7.99
C VAL A 8 16.63 -5.25 -6.78
N PRO A 9 17.46 -4.71 -5.87
CA PRO A 9 16.97 -3.93 -4.74
C PRO A 9 16.32 -2.65 -5.25
N LEU A 10 15.09 -2.37 -4.79
CA LEU A 10 14.35 -1.17 -5.15
C LEU A 10 14.91 0.07 -4.44
N PHE A 11 15.46 -0.11 -3.23
CA PHE A 11 16.25 0.92 -2.55
C PHE A 11 17.23 0.29 -1.54
N PHE A 12 18.10 1.13 -0.99
CA PHE A 12 19.03 0.73 0.05
C PHE A 12 18.75 1.53 1.33
N THR A 13 18.79 0.85 2.46
CA THR A 13 18.79 1.51 3.77
C THR A 13 20.13 1.32 4.48
N ARG A 14 20.43 2.17 5.48
CA ARG A 14 21.60 2.00 6.34
C ARG A 14 21.17 1.75 7.77
N ILE A 15 21.62 0.63 8.33
CA ILE A 15 21.38 0.29 9.73
C ILE A 15 22.75 0.10 10.39
N ARG A 16 23.05 0.91 11.41
CA ARG A 16 24.33 0.88 12.13
C ARG A 16 25.54 0.95 11.17
N GLY A 17 25.47 1.78 10.14
CA GLY A 17 26.53 1.95 9.14
C GLY A 17 26.53 0.92 8.00
N THR A 18 25.85 -0.21 8.15
CA THR A 18 25.77 -1.26 7.13
C THR A 18 24.69 -0.93 6.11
N ARG A 19 25.05 -0.97 4.82
CA ARG A 19 24.13 -0.79 3.69
C ARG A 19 23.36 -2.09 3.44
N ILE A 20 22.04 -2.02 3.47
CA ILE A 20 21.15 -3.18 3.30
C ILE A 20 20.29 -2.95 2.06
N PRO A 21 20.31 -3.89 1.09
CA PRO A 21 19.39 -3.86 -0.04
C PRO A 21 18.00 -4.25 0.43
N VAL A 22 16.99 -3.40 0.17
CA VAL A 22 15.60 -3.71 0.44
C VAL A 22 14.97 -4.23 -0.83
N THR A 23 14.67 -5.53 -0.81
CA THR A 23 14.04 -6.25 -1.91
C THR A 23 12.66 -6.74 -1.51
N PRO A 24 11.73 -6.94 -2.46
CA PRO A 24 10.45 -7.56 -2.16
C PRO A 24 10.58 -8.95 -1.50
N GLN A 25 11.61 -9.72 -1.88
CA GLN A 25 11.86 -11.02 -1.24
C GLN A 25 12.23 -10.87 0.24
N LEU A 26 13.11 -9.92 0.57
CA LEU A 26 13.46 -9.65 1.96
C LEU A 26 12.22 -9.27 2.80
N VAL A 27 11.32 -8.45 2.23
CA VAL A 27 10.07 -8.08 2.92
C VAL A 27 9.17 -9.29 3.10
N ALA A 28 9.02 -10.12 2.08
CA ALA A 28 8.25 -11.37 2.14
C ALA A 28 8.76 -12.30 3.25
N ASP A 29 10.08 -12.50 3.32
CA ASP A 29 10.72 -13.37 4.32
C ASP A 29 10.51 -12.84 5.74
N VAL A 30 10.61 -11.52 5.93
CA VAL A 30 10.49 -10.89 7.26
C VAL A 30 9.05 -10.85 7.74
N LEU A 31 8.10 -10.56 6.87
CA LEU A 31 6.69 -10.44 7.22
C LEU A 31 5.94 -11.77 7.12
N HIS A 32 6.61 -12.84 6.65
CA HIS A 32 6.01 -14.16 6.40
C HIS A 32 4.79 -14.10 5.49
N VAL A 33 4.86 -13.26 4.45
CA VAL A 33 3.81 -13.13 3.45
C VAL A 33 4.29 -13.67 2.10
N PRO A 34 3.41 -14.30 1.30
CA PRO A 34 3.80 -14.86 0.02
C PRO A 34 4.15 -13.76 -0.98
N ARG A 35 5.03 -14.13 -1.94
CA ARG A 35 5.25 -13.39 -3.17
C ARG A 35 4.24 -13.84 -4.21
N ILE A 36 3.67 -12.89 -4.93
CA ILE A 36 2.77 -13.16 -6.05
C ILE A 36 3.45 -12.79 -7.35
N GLU A 37 3.58 -13.77 -8.24
CA GLU A 37 4.36 -13.60 -9.47
C GLU A 37 3.69 -12.67 -10.47
N PHE A 38 2.40 -12.82 -10.65
CA PHE A 38 1.59 -12.05 -11.59
C PHE A 38 0.41 -11.43 -10.81
N PRO A 39 0.64 -10.34 -10.04
CA PRO A 39 -0.42 -9.71 -9.30
C PRO A 39 -1.35 -8.93 -10.25
N ASP A 40 -2.64 -8.95 -9.94
CA ASP A 40 -3.62 -8.13 -10.65
C ASP A 40 -3.41 -6.65 -10.33
N TYR A 41 -3.23 -6.33 -9.05
CA TYR A 41 -2.97 -4.95 -8.63
C TYR A 41 -1.48 -4.57 -8.76
N PRO A 42 -1.13 -3.39 -9.31
CA PRO A 42 -1.99 -2.32 -9.81
C PRO A 42 -2.32 -2.41 -11.32
N ASN A 43 -1.99 -3.51 -11.98
CA ASN A 43 -1.94 -3.61 -13.45
C ASN A 43 -3.25 -4.12 -14.09
N CYS A 44 -4.24 -4.53 -13.29
CA CYS A 44 -5.55 -4.94 -13.81
C CYS A 44 -6.18 -3.80 -14.62
N GLU A 45 -6.60 -4.11 -15.85
CA GLU A 45 -7.18 -3.13 -16.78
C GLU A 45 -8.42 -2.48 -16.17
N HIS A 46 -9.28 -3.26 -15.54
CA HIS A 46 -10.46 -2.74 -14.86
C HIS A 46 -10.11 -1.64 -13.84
N LEU A 47 -9.13 -1.87 -12.98
CA LEU A 47 -8.69 -0.86 -12.00
C LEU A 47 -8.11 0.41 -12.64
N ARG A 48 -7.55 0.30 -13.83
CA ARG A 48 -6.95 1.44 -14.54
C ARG A 48 -7.99 2.28 -15.26
N THR A 49 -9.06 1.67 -15.74
CA THR A 49 -10.08 2.30 -16.57
C THR A 49 -11.31 2.78 -15.78
N VAL A 50 -11.56 2.19 -14.60
CA VAL A 50 -12.68 2.57 -13.73
C VAL A 50 -12.62 4.07 -13.41
N SER A 51 -13.72 4.76 -13.65
CA SER A 51 -13.84 6.18 -13.36
C SER A 51 -13.95 6.47 -11.87
N ARG A 52 -13.71 7.71 -11.44
CA ARG A 52 -13.88 8.14 -10.04
C ARG A 52 -15.31 7.92 -9.54
N ASP A 53 -16.29 8.18 -10.37
CA ASP A 53 -17.71 8.04 -10.01
C ASP A 53 -18.10 6.57 -9.85
N GLU A 54 -17.58 5.69 -10.70
CA GLU A 54 -17.74 4.24 -10.54
C GLU A 54 -17.07 3.73 -9.29
N LEU A 55 -15.83 4.19 -8.98
CA LEU A 55 -15.16 3.90 -7.71
C LEU A 55 -16.04 4.28 -6.52
N MET A 56 -16.58 5.51 -6.53
CA MET A 56 -17.42 5.99 -5.46
C MET A 56 -18.70 5.17 -5.33
N SER A 57 -19.33 4.86 -6.45
CA SER A 57 -20.55 4.05 -6.49
C SER A 57 -20.33 2.63 -5.99
N SER A 58 -19.13 2.05 -6.20
CA SER A 58 -18.77 0.72 -5.68
C SER A 58 -18.68 0.67 -4.15
N PHE A 59 -18.45 1.80 -3.50
CA PHE A 59 -18.32 1.88 -2.04
C PHE A 59 -19.60 2.31 -1.33
N CYS A 60 -20.53 2.93 -2.03
CA CYS A 60 -21.73 3.53 -1.46
C CYS A 60 -22.96 2.62 -1.64
N GLU A 61 -23.93 2.72 -0.74
CA GLU A 61 -25.23 2.03 -0.89
C GLU A 61 -26.08 2.63 -2.02
N ARG A 62 -25.79 3.84 -2.43
CA ARG A 62 -26.48 4.55 -3.52
C ARG A 62 -25.45 5.12 -4.50
N PRO A 63 -25.76 5.16 -5.78
CA PRO A 63 -24.87 5.82 -6.76
C PRO A 63 -24.52 7.23 -6.28
N THR A 64 -23.25 7.50 -6.16
CA THR A 64 -22.73 8.75 -5.61
C THR A 64 -21.53 9.18 -6.44
N ALA A 65 -21.51 10.45 -6.88
CA ALA A 65 -20.38 10.98 -7.60
C ALA A 65 -19.21 11.28 -6.67
N TRP A 66 -17.99 11.17 -7.18
CA TRP A 66 -16.76 11.52 -6.45
C TRP A 66 -16.70 13.01 -6.09
N GLY A 67 -17.20 13.86 -6.96
CA GLY A 67 -17.08 15.29 -6.85
C GLY A 67 -15.80 15.84 -7.47
N GLU A 68 -15.59 17.15 -7.35
CA GLU A 68 -14.44 17.85 -7.96
C GLU A 68 -13.16 17.81 -7.10
N CYS A 69 -13.26 17.32 -5.88
CA CYS A 69 -12.14 17.29 -4.94
C CYS A 69 -11.15 16.16 -5.21
N LEU A 70 -9.89 16.33 -4.79
CA LEU A 70 -8.86 15.29 -4.86
C LEU A 70 -9.15 14.10 -3.92
N PHE A 71 -10.05 14.26 -2.97
CA PHE A 71 -10.44 13.25 -1.98
C PHE A 71 -11.95 13.31 -1.74
N THR A 72 -12.52 12.16 -1.36
CA THR A 72 -13.95 12.05 -1.06
C THR A 72 -14.20 11.57 0.37
N PRO A 73 -15.32 11.99 1.01
CA PRO A 73 -15.62 11.62 2.40
C PRO A 73 -16.05 10.14 2.51
N CYS A 74 -15.36 9.36 3.35
CA CYS A 74 -15.69 7.95 3.60
C CYS A 74 -16.98 7.74 4.41
N ARG A 75 -17.58 8.80 4.96
CA ARG A 75 -18.87 8.72 5.67
C ARG A 75 -20.03 8.24 4.77
N LEU A 76 -19.87 8.40 3.46
CA LEU A 76 -20.85 7.97 2.45
C LEU A 76 -20.76 6.48 2.11
N PHE A 77 -19.68 5.82 2.52
CA PHE A 77 -19.45 4.41 2.24
C PHE A 77 -20.42 3.50 2.99
N ALA A 78 -20.82 2.42 2.35
CA ALA A 78 -21.47 1.30 2.98
C ALA A 78 -20.59 0.71 4.10
N LYS A 79 -21.19 -0.05 5.02
CA LYS A 79 -20.49 -0.56 6.22
C LYS A 79 -19.23 -1.36 5.90
N GLY A 80 -19.27 -2.25 4.90
CA GLY A 80 -18.14 -3.10 4.50
C GLY A 80 -16.95 -2.29 3.98
N PRO A 81 -17.09 -1.52 2.89
CA PRO A 81 -16.04 -0.65 2.38
C PRO A 81 -15.51 0.35 3.42
N ARG A 82 -16.37 0.91 4.26
CA ARG A 82 -15.98 1.81 5.34
C ARG A 82 -15.08 1.10 6.36
N PHE A 83 -15.45 -0.11 6.78
CA PHE A 83 -14.64 -0.91 7.70
C PHE A 83 -13.28 -1.27 7.08
N MET A 84 -13.26 -1.73 5.82
CA MET A 84 -12.02 -2.05 5.12
C MET A 84 -11.12 -0.81 4.95
N ASN A 85 -11.68 0.35 4.63
CA ASN A 85 -10.90 1.59 4.59
C ASN A 85 -10.32 1.94 5.96
N MET A 86 -11.05 1.70 7.04
CA MET A 86 -10.54 1.90 8.40
C MET A 86 -9.37 0.95 8.70
N VAL A 87 -9.50 -0.35 8.42
CA VAL A 87 -8.41 -1.32 8.58
C VAL A 87 -7.20 -0.91 7.74
N MET A 88 -7.41 -0.58 6.47
CA MET A 88 -6.37 -0.11 5.57
C MET A 88 -5.65 1.14 6.13
N THR A 89 -6.40 2.08 6.71
CA THR A 89 -5.85 3.30 7.28
C THR A 89 -5.00 3.03 8.52
N PHE A 90 -5.43 2.14 9.40
CA PHE A 90 -4.72 1.91 10.66
C PHE A 90 -3.57 0.90 10.52
N VAL A 91 -3.68 -0.05 9.60
CA VAL A 91 -2.72 -1.15 9.48
C VAL A 91 -1.74 -0.94 8.34
N LEU A 92 -2.23 -0.56 7.16
CA LEU A 92 -1.42 -0.53 5.93
C LEU A 92 -0.92 0.88 5.58
N HIS A 93 -1.77 1.87 5.67
CA HIS A 93 -1.44 3.26 5.31
C HIS A 93 -1.94 4.22 6.38
N PRO A 94 -1.24 4.36 7.51
CA PRO A 94 -1.67 5.28 8.55
C PRO A 94 -1.69 6.71 8.01
N LEU A 95 -2.88 7.29 8.01
CA LEU A 95 -3.11 8.69 7.68
C LEU A 95 -3.75 9.39 8.87
N SER A 96 -3.46 10.67 9.04
CA SER A 96 -4.11 11.49 10.05
C SER A 96 -5.61 11.66 9.79
N TYR A 97 -6.06 11.44 8.55
CA TYR A 97 -7.44 11.68 8.11
C TYR A 97 -8.05 10.40 7.54
N TYR A 98 -8.60 9.55 8.40
CA TYR A 98 -9.33 8.34 8.01
C TYR A 98 -10.72 8.63 7.42
N ASN A 99 -11.19 9.88 7.51
CA ASN A 99 -12.51 10.29 7.03
C ASN A 99 -12.57 10.57 5.54
N PHE A 100 -11.43 10.58 4.86
CA PHE A 100 -11.32 10.87 3.44
C PHE A 100 -10.47 9.81 2.74
N ILE A 101 -10.75 9.58 1.47
CA ILE A 101 -9.98 8.68 0.63
C ILE A 101 -9.54 9.41 -0.64
N THR A 102 -8.29 9.21 -1.03
CA THR A 102 -7.75 9.65 -2.31
C THR A 102 -8.01 8.60 -3.39
N GLU A 103 -7.94 8.98 -4.66
CA GLU A 103 -8.17 8.05 -5.77
C GLU A 103 -7.22 6.84 -5.77
N PRO A 104 -5.90 6.96 -5.56
CA PRO A 104 -5.02 5.80 -5.48
C PRO A 104 -5.42 4.83 -4.37
N ARG A 105 -5.83 5.36 -3.22
CA ARG A 105 -6.31 4.53 -2.11
C ARG A 105 -7.65 3.88 -2.41
N ALA A 106 -8.53 4.56 -3.12
CA ALA A 106 -9.82 4.01 -3.53
C ALA A 106 -9.61 2.83 -4.50
N ARG A 107 -8.69 2.95 -5.45
CA ARG A 107 -8.32 1.83 -6.34
C ARG A 107 -7.73 0.65 -5.57
N PHE A 108 -6.90 0.90 -4.59
CA PHE A 108 -6.38 -0.15 -3.71
C PHE A 108 -7.50 -0.77 -2.84
N LEU A 109 -8.41 0.03 -2.29
CA LEU A 109 -9.59 -0.47 -1.57
C LEU A 109 -10.48 -1.34 -2.46
N LEU A 110 -10.73 -0.90 -3.71
CA LEU A 110 -11.50 -1.69 -4.67
C LEU A 110 -10.82 -3.03 -4.95
N SER A 111 -9.50 -3.05 -5.14
CA SER A 111 -8.76 -4.31 -5.35
C SER A 111 -8.92 -5.30 -4.19
N LEU A 112 -8.95 -4.81 -2.95
CA LEU A 112 -9.20 -5.65 -1.78
C LEU A 112 -10.64 -6.18 -1.74
N LEU A 113 -11.61 -5.36 -2.09
CA LEU A 113 -13.04 -5.75 -2.11
C LEU A 113 -13.36 -6.74 -3.24
N GLU A 114 -12.67 -6.62 -4.36
CA GLU A 114 -12.79 -7.53 -5.51
C GLU A 114 -11.89 -8.78 -5.39
N HIS A 115 -11.20 -8.94 -4.26
CA HIS A 115 -10.30 -10.07 -4.01
C HIS A 115 -9.21 -10.24 -5.07
N LEU A 116 -8.74 -9.14 -5.67
CA LEU A 116 -7.65 -9.18 -6.64
C LEU A 116 -6.34 -9.57 -5.96
N THR A 117 -5.49 -10.26 -6.70
CA THR A 117 -4.18 -10.66 -6.19
C THR A 117 -3.25 -9.45 -6.07
N ILE A 118 -2.58 -9.33 -4.92
CA ILE A 118 -1.67 -8.23 -4.61
C ILE A 118 -0.34 -8.80 -4.16
N ASP A 119 0.76 -8.44 -4.83
CA ASP A 119 2.10 -8.69 -4.30
C ASP A 119 2.42 -7.69 -3.19
N PHE A 120 1.96 -8.00 -1.99
CA PHE A 120 2.05 -7.12 -0.84
C PHE A 120 3.49 -6.65 -0.55
N PRO A 121 4.54 -7.49 -0.63
CA PRO A 121 5.92 -7.04 -0.44
C PRO A 121 6.35 -5.94 -1.41
N SER A 122 6.01 -6.03 -2.68
CA SER A 122 6.29 -4.97 -3.66
C SER A 122 5.47 -3.72 -3.38
N HIS A 123 4.19 -3.87 -3.08
CA HIS A 123 3.32 -2.74 -2.73
C HIS A 123 3.82 -2.00 -1.47
N PHE A 124 4.26 -2.74 -0.45
CA PHE A 124 4.86 -2.17 0.76
C PHE A 124 6.07 -1.29 0.46
N ILE A 125 7.01 -1.79 -0.37
CA ILE A 125 8.22 -1.04 -0.75
C ILE A 125 7.85 0.21 -1.56
N LEU A 126 6.99 0.07 -2.58
CA LEU A 126 6.59 1.20 -3.43
C LEU A 126 5.90 2.29 -2.62
N SER A 127 5.04 1.91 -1.68
CA SER A 127 4.39 2.88 -0.79
C SER A 127 5.38 3.65 0.09
N ILE A 128 6.45 3.00 0.56
CA ILE A 128 7.52 3.68 1.31
C ILE A 128 8.28 4.66 0.40
N ILE A 129 8.58 4.26 -0.83
CA ILE A 129 9.26 5.12 -1.80
C ILE A 129 8.40 6.33 -2.13
N ASP A 130 7.11 6.14 -2.40
CA ASP A 130 6.17 7.21 -2.75
C ASP A 130 6.10 8.27 -1.64
N VAL A 131 6.03 7.85 -0.38
CA VAL A 131 6.04 8.80 0.74
C VAL A 131 7.38 9.49 0.93
N HIS A 132 8.48 8.79 0.67
CA HIS A 132 9.81 9.40 0.75
C HIS A 132 10.00 10.47 -0.34
N LEU A 133 9.42 10.27 -1.51
CA LEU A 133 9.47 11.22 -2.63
C LEU A 133 8.45 12.36 -2.49
N ASP A 134 7.38 12.17 -1.73
CA ASP A 134 6.38 13.20 -1.45
C ASP A 134 6.89 14.15 -0.37
N LEU A 135 7.52 15.25 -0.81
CA LEU A 135 8.06 16.30 0.05
C LEU A 135 7.03 16.96 1.00
N ALA A 136 5.75 16.83 0.71
CA ALA A 136 4.67 17.37 1.55
C ALA A 136 4.29 16.44 2.71
N SER A 137 4.76 15.20 2.72
CA SER A 137 4.33 14.13 3.64
C SER A 137 5.37 13.75 4.71
N HIS A 138 6.30 14.66 5.07
CA HIS A 138 7.45 14.36 5.92
C HIS A 138 7.17 13.81 7.33
N ASP A 139 5.94 13.88 7.82
CA ASP A 139 5.63 13.58 9.23
C ASP A 139 5.04 12.19 9.47
N LYS A 140 4.93 11.31 8.45
CA LYS A 140 4.19 10.05 8.62
C LYS A 140 4.99 8.83 8.21
N LEU A 141 5.26 7.98 9.19
CA LEU A 141 5.79 6.65 8.95
C LEU A 141 4.68 5.76 8.37
N ILE A 142 4.86 5.30 7.13
CA ILE A 142 3.97 4.29 6.54
C ILE A 142 4.25 2.93 7.19
N PHE A 143 3.19 2.15 7.42
CA PHE A 143 3.27 0.82 8.01
C PHE A 143 4.05 0.75 9.34
N PRO A 144 3.79 1.61 10.34
CA PRO A 144 4.58 1.63 11.57
C PRO A 144 4.58 0.28 12.29
N SER A 145 3.48 -0.47 12.22
CA SER A 145 3.34 -1.80 12.79
C SER A 145 4.19 -2.87 12.06
N LEU A 146 4.48 -2.67 10.78
CA LEU A 146 5.28 -3.60 9.97
C LEU A 146 6.75 -3.20 9.88
N VAL A 147 7.04 -1.91 9.92
CA VAL A 147 8.41 -1.37 9.86
C VAL A 147 9.22 -1.82 11.08
N ARG A 148 8.63 -1.83 12.28
CA ARG A 148 9.33 -2.24 13.51
C ARG A 148 9.80 -3.70 13.50
N PRO A 149 8.95 -4.71 13.17
CA PRO A 149 9.40 -6.09 13.00
C PRO A 149 10.48 -6.25 11.93
N PHE A 150 10.31 -5.54 10.81
CA PHE A 150 11.29 -5.54 9.71
C PHE A 150 12.68 -5.09 10.20
N PHE A 151 12.78 -3.93 10.85
CA PHE A 151 14.05 -3.45 11.38
C PHE A 151 14.63 -4.37 12.47
N HIS A 152 13.79 -4.91 13.34
CA HIS A 152 14.25 -5.85 14.37
C HIS A 152 14.87 -7.10 13.75
N HIS A 153 14.22 -7.71 12.77
CA HIS A 153 14.73 -8.90 12.06
C HIS A 153 16.05 -8.61 11.35
N VAL A 154 16.13 -7.52 10.62
CA VAL A 154 17.35 -7.12 9.90
C VAL A 154 18.50 -6.82 10.87
N CYS A 155 18.23 -6.11 11.97
CA CYS A 155 19.24 -5.86 13.01
C CYS A 155 19.73 -7.13 13.68
N HIS A 156 18.84 -8.11 13.91
CA HIS A 156 19.20 -9.40 14.48
C HIS A 156 20.15 -10.17 13.56
N ARG A 157 19.82 -10.27 12.27
CA ARG A 157 20.71 -10.92 11.28
C ARG A 157 22.11 -10.28 11.18
N LEU A 158 22.21 -8.96 11.41
CA LEU A 158 23.49 -8.26 11.37
C LEU A 158 24.36 -8.47 12.63
N ARG A 159 23.78 -8.94 13.75
CA ARG A 159 24.55 -9.24 14.98
C ARG A 159 25.29 -10.58 14.92
N TYR A 160 24.86 -11.46 14.03
CA TYR A 160 25.38 -12.84 13.95
C TYR A 160 26.18 -13.09 12.66
N ARG A 161 26.58 -12.04 11.96
CA ARG A 161 27.60 -12.06 10.90
C ARG A 161 28.85 -11.31 11.37
#